data_6bf8c15942f0b7499c25b719382ef171
#
_entry.id   6bf8c15942f0b7499c25b719382ef171
#
_cell.length_a   1.000
_cell.length_b   1.000
_cell.length_c   1.000
_cell.angle_alpha   90.00
_cell.angle_beta   90.00
_cell.angle_gamma   90.00
#
_symmetry.space_group_name_H-M   'P 1'
#
loop_
_entity.id
_entity.type
_entity.pdbx_description
1 polymer ?
#
loop_
_entity_poly.entity_id
_entity_poly.type
_entity_poly.pdbx_seq_one_letter_code
_entity_poly.pdbx_strand_id
1 'polypeptide(L)'
;MAENKDREEALKEEALQEEILQEEMVETTEQEEQESEVTEGEIVDDTSEKIAKLEQQAAENFDKYQRSLAEFDNFRKRTMKEKATMYDDGVRDTVEKLLSVVDNLERAVAAQEGKAEENDSFLKGVQMILKQFQEILHGLGVEEIKALGEKFDPNLHAAVAHEDDENYGENEIILEMLKGYQYKDKVIRHSMVKVAN
;
A
#
# COMPACT_ATOMS: atom_id res chain seq x y z
N MET A 1 -33.57 26.09 1.82
CA MET A 1 -34.22 26.44 3.09
C MET A 1 -33.71 25.61 4.29
N ALA A 2 -33.13 24.46 4.09
CA ALA A 2 -32.52 23.64 5.15
C ALA A 2 -31.15 24.19 5.61
N GLU A 3 -30.28 24.58 4.69
CA GLU A 3 -28.92 25.07 5.00
C GLU A 3 -28.84 26.35 5.86
N ASN A 4 -29.88 27.18 5.87
CA ASN A 4 -29.91 28.39 6.72
C ASN A 4 -30.33 28.09 8.18
N LYS A 5 -30.99 26.96 8.41
CA LYS A 5 -31.42 26.58 9.76
C LYS A 5 -30.27 25.96 10.56
N ASP A 6 -29.47 25.13 9.89
CA ASP A 6 -28.30 24.49 10.51
C ASP A 6 -27.19 25.51 10.85
N ARG A 7 -27.13 26.61 10.08
CA ARG A 7 -26.18 27.70 10.33
C ARG A 7 -26.63 28.61 11.46
N GLU A 8 -27.97 28.80 11.66
CA GLU A 8 -28.52 29.55 12.80
C GLU A 8 -28.43 28.76 14.11
N GLU A 9 -28.55 27.42 14.06
CA GLU A 9 -28.36 26.57 15.25
C GLU A 9 -26.90 26.54 15.69
N ALA A 10 -25.96 26.43 14.75
CA ALA A 10 -24.50 26.46 15.04
C ALA A 10 -24.08 27.81 15.68
N LEU A 11 -24.59 28.93 15.19
CA LEU A 11 -24.32 30.27 15.77
C LEU A 11 -24.92 30.45 17.17
N LYS A 12 -26.02 29.77 17.46
CA LYS A 12 -26.62 29.78 18.80
C LYS A 12 -25.87 28.90 19.80
N GLU A 13 -25.32 27.78 19.35
CA GLU A 13 -24.44 26.93 20.18
C GLU A 13 -23.11 27.64 20.50
N GLU A 14 -22.50 28.33 19.52
CA GLU A 14 -21.28 29.13 19.76
C GLU A 14 -21.53 30.27 20.74
N ALA A 15 -22.66 31.00 20.62
CA ALA A 15 -23.01 32.08 21.52
C ALA A 15 -23.28 31.58 22.94
N LEU A 16 -23.91 30.40 23.10
CA LEU A 16 -24.16 29.77 24.39
C LEU A 16 -22.85 29.29 25.07
N GLN A 17 -21.88 28.82 24.29
CA GLN A 17 -20.57 28.44 24.81
C GLN A 17 -19.73 29.63 25.25
N GLU A 18 -19.83 30.79 24.55
CA GLU A 18 -19.19 32.03 24.99
C GLU A 18 -19.81 32.61 26.27
N GLU A 19 -21.12 32.49 26.43
CA GLU A 19 -21.82 32.94 27.62
C GLU A 19 -21.47 32.08 28.85
N ILE A 20 -21.38 30.76 28.71
CA ILE A 20 -20.93 29.84 29.78
C ILE A 20 -19.49 30.11 30.18
N LEU A 21 -18.59 30.34 29.20
CA LEU A 21 -17.20 30.69 29.48
C LEU A 21 -17.01 32.03 30.16
N GLN A 22 -17.92 33.00 29.91
CA GLN A 22 -17.94 34.29 30.62
C GLN A 22 -18.49 34.18 32.04
N GLU A 23 -19.53 33.36 32.29
CA GLU A 23 -20.02 33.09 33.62
C GLU A 23 -19.01 32.33 34.49
N GLU A 24 -18.32 31.33 33.98
CA GLU A 24 -17.25 30.62 34.69
C GLU A 24 -16.06 31.54 35.02
N MET A 25 -15.73 32.50 34.14
CA MET A 25 -14.69 33.51 34.43
C MET A 25 -15.08 34.50 35.49
N VAL A 26 -16.36 34.83 35.62
CA VAL A 26 -16.85 35.79 36.64
C VAL A 26 -16.96 35.12 38.02
N GLU A 27 -17.40 33.84 38.10
CA GLU A 27 -17.46 33.08 39.36
C GLU A 27 -16.04 32.80 39.93
N THR A 28 -15.02 32.65 39.07
CA THR A 28 -13.64 32.50 39.53
C THR A 28 -13.02 33.77 40.08
N THR A 29 -13.44 34.95 39.59
CA THR A 29 -12.95 36.24 40.08
C THR A 29 -13.59 36.69 41.40
N GLU A 30 -14.84 36.30 41.68
CA GLU A 30 -15.50 36.65 42.96
C GLU A 30 -15.08 35.79 44.17
N GLN A 31 -14.48 34.58 43.93
CA GLN A 31 -13.93 33.73 45.00
C GLN A 31 -12.52 34.14 45.43
N GLU A 32 -11.77 34.92 44.61
CA GLU A 32 -10.40 35.36 44.93
C GLU A 32 -10.35 36.63 45.82
N GLU A 33 -11.46 37.34 46.05
CA GLU A 33 -11.45 38.58 46.86
C GLU A 33 -11.72 38.38 48.35
N GLN A 34 -11.96 37.15 48.84
CA GLN A 34 -12.31 36.93 50.26
C GLN A 34 -11.20 36.26 51.11
N GLU A 35 -10.04 36.00 50.63
CA GLU A 35 -8.91 35.47 51.44
C GLU A 35 -7.63 36.31 51.35
N SER A 36 -7.67 37.55 51.76
CA SER A 36 -6.45 38.37 51.95
C SER A 36 -6.21 38.74 53.38
N GLU A 37 -5.75 37.76 54.14
CA GLU A 37 -4.96 38.01 55.36
C GLU A 37 -4.15 36.73 55.74
N VAL A 38 -3.14 36.36 54.90
CA VAL A 38 -2.11 35.37 55.28
C VAL A 38 -0.77 35.94 54.87
N THR A 39 0.15 35.91 55.81
CA THR A 39 1.50 36.48 55.86
C THR A 39 2.31 36.26 54.58
N GLU A 40 2.83 37.34 53.96
CA GLU A 40 3.62 37.40 52.75
C GLU A 40 4.84 36.48 52.65
N GLY A 41 5.29 35.84 53.74
CA GLY A 41 6.49 34.98 53.78
C GLY A 41 6.22 33.52 53.42
N GLU A 42 5.06 32.92 53.71
CA GLU A 42 4.73 31.52 53.40
C GLU A 42 4.15 31.30 52.00
N ILE A 43 3.55 32.33 51.41
CA ILE A 43 2.89 32.26 50.09
C ILE A 43 3.94 32.17 48.95
N VAL A 44 5.12 32.78 49.10
CA VAL A 44 6.14 32.82 48.05
C VAL A 44 6.81 31.47 47.86
N ASP A 45 6.96 30.66 48.89
CA ASP A 45 7.64 29.35 48.82
C ASP A 45 6.69 28.29 48.21
N ASP A 46 5.42 28.25 48.60
CA ASP A 46 4.42 27.32 48.05
C ASP A 46 4.09 27.60 46.56
N THR A 47 4.09 28.84 46.15
CA THR A 47 3.86 29.21 44.73
C THR A 47 5.06 28.87 43.85
N SER A 48 6.29 29.07 44.37
CA SER A 48 7.50 28.71 43.61
C SER A 48 7.61 27.18 43.39
N GLU A 49 7.26 26.39 44.40
CA GLU A 49 7.20 24.92 44.27
C GLU A 49 6.12 24.45 43.27
N LYS A 50 4.94 25.09 43.26
CA LYS A 50 3.87 24.82 42.31
C LYS A 50 4.29 25.17 40.88
N ILE A 51 4.92 26.31 40.69
CA ILE A 51 5.45 26.71 39.37
C ILE A 51 6.47 25.69 38.88
N ALA A 52 7.45 25.31 39.71
CA ALA A 52 8.46 24.32 39.33
C ALA A 52 7.84 22.95 38.96
N LYS A 53 6.81 22.49 39.71
CA LYS A 53 6.06 21.28 39.39
C LYS A 53 5.30 21.38 38.07
N LEU A 54 4.65 22.50 37.80
CA LEU A 54 3.92 22.74 36.56
C LEU A 54 4.87 22.85 35.36
N GLU A 55 6.01 23.49 35.51
CA GLU A 55 7.05 23.54 34.48
C GLU A 55 7.61 22.15 34.18
N GLN A 56 7.87 21.35 35.20
CA GLN A 56 8.30 19.96 35.02
C GLN A 56 7.22 19.13 34.29
N GLN A 57 5.95 19.26 34.70
CA GLN A 57 4.85 18.56 34.03
C GLN A 57 4.69 19.01 32.58
N ALA A 58 4.83 20.31 32.32
CA ALA A 58 4.79 20.85 30.97
C ALA A 58 5.92 20.29 30.10
N ALA A 59 7.14 20.23 30.63
CA ALA A 59 8.28 19.64 29.94
C ALA A 59 8.07 18.13 29.65
N GLU A 60 7.61 17.37 30.66
CA GLU A 60 7.30 15.94 30.47
C GLU A 60 6.19 15.71 29.46
N ASN A 61 5.15 16.55 29.49
CA ASN A 61 4.05 16.45 28.52
C ASN A 61 4.50 16.86 27.09
N PHE A 62 5.39 17.82 26.99
CA PHE A 62 5.98 18.23 25.72
C PHE A 62 6.84 17.11 25.12
N ASP A 63 7.66 16.45 25.94
CA ASP A 63 8.44 15.30 25.50
C ASP A 63 7.56 14.13 25.06
N LYS A 64 6.50 13.83 25.83
CA LYS A 64 5.50 12.83 25.43
C LYS A 64 4.81 13.18 24.13
N TYR A 65 4.44 14.44 23.97
CA TYR A 65 3.83 14.94 22.72
C TYR A 65 4.78 14.79 21.52
N GLN A 66 6.04 15.22 21.65
CA GLN A 66 7.04 15.07 20.60
C GLN A 66 7.24 13.60 20.20
N ARG A 67 7.34 12.72 21.19
CA ARG A 67 7.46 11.28 20.95
C ARG A 67 6.23 10.73 20.23
N SER A 68 5.05 11.06 20.70
CA SER A 68 3.79 10.63 20.08
C SER A 68 3.66 11.13 18.64
N LEU A 69 4.09 12.36 18.37
CA LEU A 69 4.10 12.92 17.02
C LEU A 69 5.06 12.14 16.10
N ALA A 70 6.25 11.83 16.58
CA ALA A 70 7.23 11.03 15.82
C ALA A 70 6.72 9.60 15.56
N GLU A 71 6.11 8.97 16.57
CA GLU A 71 5.49 7.65 16.44
C GLU A 71 4.32 7.67 15.44
N PHE A 72 3.49 8.72 15.47
CA PHE A 72 2.40 8.88 14.53
C PHE A 72 2.90 9.05 13.09
N ASP A 73 3.94 9.84 12.88
CA ASP A 73 4.54 10.01 11.53
C ASP A 73 5.14 8.69 11.02
N ASN A 74 5.81 7.94 11.88
CA ASN A 74 6.34 6.62 11.55
C ASN A 74 5.20 5.63 11.22
N PHE A 75 4.15 5.61 12.05
CA PHE A 75 2.97 4.80 11.82
C PHE A 75 2.30 5.13 10.50
N ARG A 76 2.11 6.41 10.21
CA ARG A 76 1.50 6.88 8.95
C ARG A 76 2.30 6.42 7.74
N LYS A 77 3.63 6.61 7.76
CA LYS A 77 4.52 6.17 6.67
C LYS A 77 4.46 4.66 6.47
N ARG A 78 4.50 3.89 7.57
CA ARG A 78 4.41 2.44 7.53
C ARG A 78 3.07 1.99 6.97
N THR A 79 1.96 2.53 7.46
CA THR A 79 0.60 2.16 7.02
C THR A 79 0.37 2.48 5.54
N MET A 80 0.90 3.60 5.05
CA MET A 80 0.83 3.93 3.62
C MET A 80 1.58 2.89 2.77
N LYS A 81 2.77 2.48 3.21
CA LYS A 81 3.55 1.44 2.53
C LYS A 81 2.85 0.08 2.57
N GLU A 82 2.32 -0.31 3.74
CA GLU A 82 1.57 -1.55 3.91
C GLU A 82 0.33 -1.60 3.00
N LYS A 83 -0.44 -0.51 2.93
CA LYS A 83 -1.60 -0.42 2.02
C LYS A 83 -1.21 -0.57 0.55
N ALA A 84 -0.13 0.07 0.12
CA ALA A 84 0.37 -0.07 -1.24
C ALA A 84 0.79 -1.52 -1.53
N THR A 85 1.51 -2.15 -0.60
CA THR A 85 1.92 -3.55 -0.73
C THR A 85 0.72 -4.50 -0.77
N MET A 86 -0.29 -4.28 0.09
CA MET A 86 -1.52 -5.09 0.08
C MET A 86 -2.28 -4.99 -1.24
N TYR A 87 -2.32 -3.80 -1.83
CA TYR A 87 -2.92 -3.61 -3.15
C TYR A 87 -2.15 -4.39 -4.23
N ASP A 88 -0.84 -4.24 -4.25
CA ASP A 88 0.04 -4.94 -5.21
C ASP A 88 -0.05 -6.47 -5.05
N ASP A 89 -0.10 -6.97 -3.83
CA ASP A 89 -0.27 -8.39 -3.53
C ASP A 89 -1.64 -8.90 -3.99
N GLY A 90 -2.71 -8.11 -3.80
CA GLY A 90 -4.05 -8.47 -4.29
C GLY A 90 -4.13 -8.52 -5.82
N VAL A 91 -3.46 -7.62 -6.52
CA VAL A 91 -3.35 -7.66 -7.99
C VAL A 91 -2.60 -8.91 -8.41
N ARG A 92 -1.45 -9.20 -7.79
CA ARG A 92 -0.63 -10.39 -8.09
C ARG A 92 -1.43 -11.68 -7.93
N ASP A 93 -2.10 -11.87 -6.79
CA ASP A 93 -2.88 -13.08 -6.49
C ASP A 93 -4.06 -13.27 -7.47
N THR A 94 -4.64 -12.16 -7.93
CA THR A 94 -5.71 -12.19 -8.94
C THR A 94 -5.16 -12.59 -10.30
N VAL A 95 -4.08 -11.95 -10.72
CA VAL A 95 -3.43 -12.25 -12.01
C VAL A 95 -2.94 -13.69 -12.06
N GLU A 96 -2.30 -14.19 -10.99
CA GLU A 96 -1.83 -15.58 -10.91
C GLU A 96 -2.94 -16.59 -11.25
N LYS A 97 -4.14 -16.37 -10.72
CA LYS A 97 -5.31 -17.23 -11.02
C LYS A 97 -5.77 -17.09 -12.48
N LEU A 98 -5.64 -15.91 -13.07
CA LEU A 98 -6.02 -15.67 -14.45
C LEU A 98 -5.01 -16.23 -15.47
N LEU A 99 -3.74 -16.40 -15.08
CA LEU A 99 -2.71 -16.97 -15.96
C LEU A 99 -3.09 -18.35 -16.50
N SER A 100 -3.83 -19.14 -15.74
CA SER A 100 -4.32 -20.45 -16.22
C SER A 100 -5.24 -20.34 -17.43
N VAL A 101 -5.96 -19.22 -17.58
CA VAL A 101 -6.80 -18.95 -18.76
C VAL A 101 -5.90 -18.60 -19.95
N VAL A 102 -4.88 -17.80 -19.73
CA VAL A 102 -3.86 -17.47 -20.77
C VAL A 102 -3.21 -18.72 -21.29
N ASP A 103 -2.71 -19.59 -20.40
CA ASP A 103 -2.09 -20.87 -20.75
C ASP A 103 -3.02 -21.77 -21.58
N ASN A 104 -4.30 -21.78 -21.26
CA ASN A 104 -5.28 -22.55 -22.03
C ASN A 104 -5.51 -21.97 -23.43
N LEU A 105 -5.54 -20.64 -23.55
CA LEU A 105 -5.65 -19.98 -24.85
C LEU A 105 -4.41 -20.21 -25.69
N GLU A 106 -3.20 -20.06 -25.13
CA GLU A 106 -1.96 -20.35 -25.81
C GLU A 106 -1.88 -21.80 -26.28
N ARG A 107 -2.25 -22.76 -25.42
CA ARG A 107 -2.33 -24.18 -25.79
C ARG A 107 -3.33 -24.45 -26.91
N ALA A 108 -4.49 -23.76 -26.90
CA ALA A 108 -5.49 -23.88 -27.95
C ALA A 108 -4.97 -23.37 -29.30
N VAL A 109 -4.25 -22.25 -29.29
CA VAL A 109 -3.59 -21.70 -30.49
C VAL A 109 -2.53 -22.67 -30.99
N ALA A 110 -1.61 -23.11 -30.13
CA ALA A 110 -0.53 -24.02 -30.49
C ALA A 110 -1.03 -25.37 -31.02
N ALA A 111 -2.13 -25.91 -30.48
CA ALA A 111 -2.73 -27.19 -30.95
C ALA A 111 -3.28 -27.12 -32.36
N GLN A 112 -3.61 -25.94 -32.88
CA GLN A 112 -4.13 -25.73 -34.21
C GLN A 112 -3.04 -25.24 -35.20
N GLU A 113 -1.87 -24.82 -34.71
CA GLU A 113 -0.75 -24.47 -35.57
C GLU A 113 -0.32 -25.67 -36.42
N GLY A 114 -0.28 -25.51 -37.72
CA GLY A 114 0.04 -26.57 -38.69
C GLY A 114 -1.11 -27.47 -39.11
N LYS A 115 -2.33 -27.30 -38.53
CA LYS A 115 -3.52 -28.06 -38.91
C LYS A 115 -4.62 -27.20 -39.52
N ALA A 116 -4.63 -25.92 -39.21
CA ALA A 116 -5.61 -24.98 -39.70
C ALA A 116 -5.35 -24.62 -41.17
N GLU A 117 -6.42 -24.55 -41.95
CA GLU A 117 -6.38 -23.91 -43.28
C GLU A 117 -6.02 -22.43 -43.08
N GLU A 118 -5.34 -21.81 -44.08
CA GLU A 118 -4.86 -20.41 -44.00
C GLU A 118 -5.93 -19.36 -43.66
N ASN A 119 -7.22 -19.74 -43.72
CA ASN A 119 -8.37 -18.88 -43.46
C ASN A 119 -9.24 -19.31 -42.27
N ASP A 120 -8.70 -20.03 -41.31
CA ASP A 120 -9.47 -20.38 -40.10
C ASP A 120 -9.83 -19.11 -39.31
N SER A 121 -11.05 -18.62 -39.51
CA SER A 121 -11.56 -17.41 -38.84
C SER A 121 -11.72 -17.60 -37.33
N PHE A 122 -11.91 -18.84 -36.87
CA PHE A 122 -12.01 -19.15 -35.44
C PHE A 122 -10.64 -19.00 -34.77
N LEU A 123 -9.60 -19.58 -35.36
CA LEU A 123 -8.25 -19.49 -34.84
C LEU A 123 -7.78 -18.02 -34.76
N LYS A 124 -8.03 -17.25 -35.82
CA LYS A 124 -7.75 -15.80 -35.82
C LYS A 124 -8.50 -15.06 -34.70
N GLY A 125 -9.75 -15.43 -34.43
CA GLY A 125 -10.54 -14.88 -33.33
C GLY A 125 -9.90 -15.18 -31.96
N VAL A 126 -9.48 -16.41 -31.72
CA VAL A 126 -8.79 -16.81 -30.46
C VAL A 126 -7.46 -16.08 -30.29
N GLN A 127 -6.67 -15.95 -31.36
CA GLN A 127 -5.42 -15.18 -31.33
C GLN A 127 -5.64 -13.70 -31.01
N MET A 128 -6.69 -13.11 -31.56
CA MET A 128 -7.07 -11.72 -31.21
C MET A 128 -7.44 -11.57 -29.75
N ILE A 129 -8.19 -12.51 -29.18
CA ILE A 129 -8.57 -12.51 -27.76
C ILE A 129 -7.31 -12.65 -26.89
N LEU A 130 -6.43 -13.58 -27.22
CA LEU A 130 -5.18 -13.76 -26.50
C LEU A 130 -4.32 -12.49 -26.50
N LYS A 131 -4.14 -11.89 -27.67
CA LYS A 131 -3.41 -10.64 -27.81
C LYS A 131 -4.03 -9.52 -26.98
N GLN A 132 -5.34 -9.35 -27.06
CA GLN A 132 -6.04 -8.33 -26.26
C GLN A 132 -5.87 -8.57 -24.76
N PHE A 133 -5.88 -9.83 -24.32
CA PHE A 133 -5.65 -10.18 -22.92
C PHE A 133 -4.24 -9.83 -22.47
N GLN A 134 -3.22 -10.14 -23.28
CA GLN A 134 -1.83 -9.77 -23.03
C GLN A 134 -1.63 -8.25 -22.97
N GLU A 135 -2.31 -7.49 -23.86
CA GLU A 135 -2.29 -6.01 -23.83
C GLU A 135 -2.90 -5.46 -22.52
N ILE A 136 -3.98 -6.08 -22.02
CA ILE A 136 -4.59 -5.71 -20.74
C ILE A 136 -3.64 -6.01 -19.58
N LEU A 137 -3.00 -7.17 -19.55
CA LEU A 137 -2.02 -7.53 -18.52
C LEU A 137 -0.85 -6.53 -18.51
N HIS A 138 -0.34 -6.20 -19.70
CA HIS A 138 0.73 -5.20 -19.83
C HIS A 138 0.27 -3.81 -19.33
N GLY A 139 -0.95 -3.41 -19.64
CA GLY A 139 -1.56 -2.17 -19.12
C GLY A 139 -1.71 -2.12 -17.60
N LEU A 140 -1.82 -3.28 -16.94
CA LEU A 140 -1.81 -3.42 -15.48
C LEU A 140 -0.39 -3.42 -14.89
N GLY A 141 0.66 -3.45 -15.72
CA GLY A 141 2.06 -3.54 -15.30
C GLY A 141 2.53 -4.98 -15.07
N VAL A 142 1.84 -5.95 -15.68
CA VAL A 142 2.26 -7.37 -15.72
C VAL A 142 3.01 -7.61 -17.01
N GLU A 143 4.23 -8.13 -16.91
CA GLU A 143 5.10 -8.41 -18.04
C GLU A 143 5.45 -9.89 -18.12
N GLU A 144 5.58 -10.40 -19.34
CA GLU A 144 6.07 -11.74 -19.60
C GLU A 144 7.59 -11.81 -19.36
N ILE A 145 8.06 -12.82 -18.64
CA ILE A 145 9.47 -13.07 -18.41
C ILE A 145 10.03 -13.71 -19.68
N LYS A 146 10.99 -13.04 -20.30
CA LYS A 146 11.68 -13.60 -21.46
C LYS A 146 12.59 -14.74 -21.01
N ALA A 147 12.37 -15.92 -21.54
CA ALA A 147 13.13 -17.10 -21.16
C ALA A 147 13.88 -17.73 -22.32
N LEU A 148 13.23 -17.91 -23.47
CA LEU A 148 13.83 -18.65 -24.60
C LEU A 148 15.10 -17.95 -25.14
N GLY A 149 16.22 -18.68 -25.20
CA GLY A 149 17.51 -18.18 -25.66
C GLY A 149 18.26 -17.31 -24.63
N GLU A 150 17.70 -17.12 -23.44
CA GLU A 150 18.37 -16.41 -22.36
C GLU A 150 19.11 -17.40 -21.44
N LYS A 151 20.01 -16.89 -20.60
CA LYS A 151 20.63 -17.68 -19.54
C LYS A 151 19.67 -17.94 -18.41
N PHE A 152 19.72 -19.13 -17.84
CA PHE A 152 18.92 -19.49 -16.69
C PHE A 152 19.24 -18.60 -15.48
N ASP A 153 18.18 -17.98 -14.94
CA ASP A 153 18.21 -17.23 -13.69
C ASP A 153 17.21 -17.85 -12.70
N PRO A 154 17.68 -18.39 -11.55
CA PRO A 154 16.79 -18.99 -10.55
C PRO A 154 15.73 -18.04 -9.97
N ASN A 155 15.94 -16.71 -10.07
CA ASN A 155 14.96 -15.73 -9.59
C ASN A 155 13.79 -15.57 -10.55
N LEU A 156 13.95 -15.89 -11.83
CA LEU A 156 12.95 -15.70 -12.89
C LEU A 156 12.43 -17.02 -13.46
N HIS A 157 13.26 -18.05 -13.46
CA HIS A 157 13.02 -19.31 -14.17
C HIS A 157 13.01 -20.50 -13.22
N ALA A 158 12.20 -21.50 -13.57
CA ALA A 158 12.16 -22.80 -12.91
C ALA A 158 12.58 -23.89 -13.92
N ALA A 159 13.79 -24.43 -13.79
CA ALA A 159 14.25 -25.51 -14.63
C ALA A 159 13.54 -26.82 -14.24
N VAL A 160 12.77 -27.38 -15.17
CA VAL A 160 12.01 -28.64 -14.98
C VAL A 160 12.61 -29.80 -15.75
N ALA A 161 13.47 -29.51 -16.73
CA ALA A 161 14.19 -30.50 -17.51
C ALA A 161 15.57 -29.95 -17.91
N HIS A 162 16.48 -30.87 -18.14
CA HIS A 162 17.83 -30.60 -18.59
C HIS A 162 18.13 -31.51 -19.79
N GLU A 163 18.88 -31.00 -20.75
CA GLU A 163 19.32 -31.75 -21.94
C GLU A 163 20.74 -31.35 -22.30
N ASP A 164 21.58 -32.35 -22.49
CA ASP A 164 22.93 -32.15 -22.99
C ASP A 164 22.87 -31.96 -24.52
N ASP A 165 23.14 -30.75 -24.99
CA ASP A 165 23.13 -30.40 -26.42
C ASP A 165 24.29 -29.45 -26.74
N GLU A 166 25.24 -29.93 -27.53
CA GLU A 166 26.47 -29.22 -27.93
C GLU A 166 26.18 -27.93 -28.76
N ASN A 167 24.97 -27.75 -29.28
CA ASN A 167 24.61 -26.58 -30.08
C ASN A 167 24.26 -25.35 -29.21
N TYR A 168 24.09 -25.52 -27.90
CA TYR A 168 23.70 -24.47 -26.97
C TYR A 168 24.78 -24.19 -25.94
N GLY A 169 24.74 -22.98 -25.36
CA GLY A 169 25.66 -22.58 -24.32
C GLY A 169 25.32 -23.23 -22.96
N GLU A 170 26.25 -23.11 -22.02
CA GLU A 170 26.08 -23.60 -20.66
C GLU A 170 24.94 -22.83 -19.96
N ASN A 171 23.99 -23.58 -19.41
CA ASN A 171 22.79 -23.05 -18.75
C ASN A 171 21.88 -22.16 -19.65
N GLU A 172 21.89 -22.39 -20.95
CA GLU A 172 21.01 -21.69 -21.89
C GLU A 172 19.63 -22.33 -21.91
N ILE A 173 18.57 -21.48 -21.94
CA ILE A 173 17.19 -21.96 -22.00
C ILE A 173 16.83 -22.32 -23.44
N ILE A 174 16.64 -23.62 -23.68
CA ILE A 174 16.35 -24.17 -25.01
C ILE A 174 14.87 -24.32 -25.31
N LEU A 175 14.04 -24.42 -24.28
CA LEU A 175 12.60 -24.54 -24.43
C LEU A 175 11.87 -23.89 -23.23
N GLU A 176 10.87 -23.12 -23.52
CA GLU A 176 9.91 -22.61 -22.53
C GLU A 176 8.63 -23.43 -22.60
N MET A 177 8.35 -24.19 -21.53
CA MET A 177 7.17 -25.05 -21.42
C MET A 177 5.95 -24.28 -20.91
N LEU A 178 6.18 -23.30 -20.03
CA LEU A 178 5.14 -22.47 -19.46
C LEU A 178 5.73 -21.07 -19.24
N LYS A 179 5.02 -20.06 -19.75
CA LYS A 179 5.47 -18.67 -19.64
C LYS A 179 5.42 -18.16 -18.22
N GLY A 180 6.47 -17.47 -17.81
CA GLY A 180 6.54 -16.75 -16.56
C GLY A 180 6.00 -15.34 -16.69
N TYR A 181 5.54 -14.79 -15.58
CA TYR A 181 5.03 -13.42 -15.52
C TYR A 181 5.52 -12.71 -14.25
N GLN A 182 5.80 -11.43 -14.38
CA GLN A 182 6.17 -10.55 -13.28
C GLN A 182 5.24 -9.34 -13.23
N TYR A 183 4.99 -8.84 -12.02
CA TYR A 183 4.26 -7.61 -11.78
C TYR A 183 5.21 -6.60 -11.14
N LYS A 184 5.51 -5.52 -11.87
CA LYS A 184 6.57 -4.59 -11.48
C LYS A 184 7.89 -5.35 -11.25
N ASP A 185 8.41 -5.32 -10.00
CA ASP A 185 9.67 -5.97 -9.64
C ASP A 185 9.48 -7.35 -8.96
N LYS A 186 8.24 -7.88 -8.92
CA LYS A 186 7.92 -9.14 -8.24
C LYS A 186 7.47 -10.19 -9.22
N VAL A 187 8.10 -11.36 -9.17
CA VAL A 187 7.66 -12.52 -9.95
C VAL A 187 6.31 -13.01 -9.41
N ILE A 188 5.33 -13.14 -10.31
CA ILE A 188 4.02 -13.78 -10.06
C ILE A 188 4.19 -15.28 -10.20
N ARG A 189 4.78 -15.69 -11.34
CA ARG A 189 5.02 -17.09 -11.68
C ARG A 189 6.32 -17.19 -12.49
N HIS A 190 7.21 -18.11 -12.09
CA HIS A 190 8.43 -18.38 -12.82
C HIS A 190 8.14 -19.05 -14.17
N SER A 191 8.93 -18.73 -15.20
CA SER A 191 8.87 -19.49 -16.46
C SER A 191 9.38 -20.92 -16.22
N MET A 192 8.59 -21.91 -16.63
CA MET A 192 9.04 -23.32 -16.58
C MET A 192 9.83 -23.63 -17.85
N VAL A 193 11.09 -23.94 -17.68
CA VAL A 193 12.04 -24.02 -18.77
C VAL A 193 12.81 -25.34 -18.79
N LYS A 194 13.30 -25.68 -19.99
CA LYS A 194 14.29 -26.70 -20.19
C LYS A 194 15.61 -26.01 -20.49
N VAL A 195 16.66 -26.38 -19.79
CA VAL A 195 17.99 -25.80 -19.90
C VAL A 195 18.94 -26.78 -20.57
N ALA A 196 19.93 -26.25 -21.31
CA ALA A 196 21.01 -27.00 -21.89
C ALA A 196 22.25 -27.00 -20.98
N ASN A 197 23.04 -28.08 -21.02
CA ASN A 197 24.38 -28.25 -20.43
C ASN A 197 24.51 -27.81 -18.97
#